data_a1362948259070406602d8f9aae240b9
#
_entry.id   a1362948259070406602d8f9aae240b9
#
_cell.length_a   1.000
_cell.length_b   1.000
_cell.length_c   1.000
_cell.angle_alpha   90.00
_cell.angle_beta   90.00
_cell.angle_gamma   90.00
#
_symmetry.space_group_name_H-M   'P 1'
#
loop_
_entity.id
_entity.type
_entity.pdbx_description
1 polymer ?
#
loop_
_entity_poly.entity_id
_entity_poly.type
_entity_poly.pdbx_seq_one_letter_code
_entity_poly.pdbx_strand_id
1 'polypeptide(L)'
;MKILERRILHDPGTAFSHIRYGQFSLPCHAHVEFELMYITSGRGLQFAGDGVEPYRAGDLALLGSGLPHFHLCDRVRLGGDGEASSGEVLQFPPDLFPQNMERLGDYAEIRRLLECSRRGIRFGDRVLAAAGSA
;
A
#
# COMPACT_ATOMS: atom_id res chain seq x y z
N MET A 1 20.07 6.11 -2.71
CA MET A 1 18.74 6.71 -2.85
C MET A 1 18.31 7.30 -1.50
N LYS A 2 17.86 8.53 -1.52
CA LYS A 2 17.37 9.16 -0.30
C LYS A 2 15.93 8.73 -0.03
N ILE A 3 15.67 8.21 1.16
CA ILE A 3 14.32 7.86 1.61
C ILE A 3 13.76 9.04 2.39
N LEU A 4 12.58 9.50 1.96
CA LEU A 4 11.89 10.60 2.62
C LEU A 4 10.96 10.03 3.71
N GLU A 5 11.19 10.42 4.95
CA GLU A 5 10.21 10.13 6.01
C GLU A 5 9.05 11.09 5.91
N ARG A 6 7.84 10.54 5.85
CA ARG A 6 6.61 11.31 5.79
C ARG A 6 5.84 11.20 7.09
N ARG A 7 5.41 12.34 7.57
CA ARG A 7 4.43 12.40 8.64
C ARG A 7 3.05 12.64 8.02
N ILE A 8 2.17 11.67 8.18
CA ILE A 8 0.81 11.77 7.65
C ILE A 8 -0.07 12.41 8.73
N LEU A 9 -0.77 13.46 8.34
CA LEU A 9 -1.73 14.12 9.22
C LEU A 9 -3.09 13.45 9.02
N HIS A 10 -3.65 12.96 10.11
CA HIS A 10 -4.98 12.36 10.12
C HIS A 10 -5.98 13.33 10.72
N ASP A 11 -7.21 13.28 10.22
CA ASP A 11 -8.29 14.04 10.82
C ASP A 11 -8.58 13.54 12.24
N PRO A 12 -8.81 14.42 13.20
CA PRO A 12 -9.11 14.01 14.57
C PRO A 12 -10.30 13.07 14.63
N GLY A 13 -10.16 11.97 15.39
CA GLY A 13 -11.22 11.00 15.58
C GLY A 13 -11.39 9.97 14.46
N THR A 14 -10.53 9.99 13.43
CA THR A 14 -10.54 8.97 12.36
C THR A 14 -9.40 7.98 12.55
N ALA A 15 -9.72 6.68 12.39
CA ALA A 15 -8.73 5.61 12.43
C ALA A 15 -8.11 5.35 11.05
N PHE A 16 -8.82 5.67 9.98
CA PHE A 16 -8.41 5.42 8.61
C PHE A 16 -8.36 6.70 7.80
N SER A 17 -7.38 6.78 6.90
CA SER A 17 -7.35 7.80 5.85
C SER A 17 -7.50 7.13 4.50
N HIS A 18 -8.48 7.55 3.73
CA HIS A 18 -8.70 7.09 2.36
C HIS A 18 -8.30 8.19 1.39
N ILE A 19 -7.39 7.88 0.48
CA ILE A 19 -6.83 8.84 -0.46
C ILE A 19 -6.94 8.25 -1.87
N ARG A 20 -7.39 9.07 -2.81
CA ARG A 20 -7.34 8.77 -4.23
C ARG A 20 -6.19 9.51 -4.85
N TYR A 21 -5.29 8.77 -5.47
CA TYR A 21 -4.18 9.34 -6.22
C TYR A 21 -4.49 9.28 -7.71
N GLY A 22 -4.58 10.44 -8.34
CA GLY A 22 -4.76 10.54 -9.79
C GLY A 22 -3.46 10.28 -10.56
N GLN A 23 -2.33 10.35 -9.87
CA GLN A 23 -1.02 10.05 -10.43
C GLN A 23 -0.03 9.74 -9.33
N PHE A 24 0.73 8.66 -9.50
CA PHE A 24 1.82 8.33 -8.58
C PHE A 24 3.06 9.15 -8.94
N SER A 25 3.39 10.12 -8.11
CA SER A 25 4.51 11.04 -8.34
C SER A 25 5.41 11.22 -7.12
N LEU A 26 5.14 10.53 -6.03
CA LEU A 26 5.92 10.67 -4.81
C LEU A 26 7.26 9.94 -4.93
N PRO A 27 8.36 10.54 -4.42
CA PRO A 27 9.64 9.84 -4.32
C PRO A 27 9.56 8.68 -3.33
N CYS A 28 10.62 7.89 -3.26
CA CYS A 28 10.72 6.84 -2.24
C CYS A 28 10.52 7.44 -0.85
N HIS A 29 9.56 6.92 -0.12
CA HIS A 29 9.16 7.45 1.18
C HIS A 29 8.80 6.31 2.13
N ALA A 30 8.80 6.62 3.41
CA ALA A 30 8.37 5.74 4.48
C ALA A 30 7.51 6.52 5.47
N HIS A 31 6.55 5.86 6.08
CA HIS A 31 5.69 6.41 7.13
C HIS A 31 5.28 5.29 8.10
N VAL A 32 4.86 5.69 9.30
CA VAL A 32 4.50 4.71 10.35
C VAL A 32 3.19 3.98 10.08
N GLU A 33 2.30 4.54 9.27
CA GLU A 33 1.03 3.93 8.91
C GLU A 33 1.25 2.70 8.03
N PHE A 34 0.40 1.70 8.22
CA PHE A 34 0.19 0.66 7.21
C PHE A 34 -0.56 1.25 6.02
N GLU A 35 -0.28 0.72 4.86
CA GLU A 35 -0.90 1.21 3.63
C GLU A 35 -1.43 0.04 2.80
N LEU A 36 -2.75 0.02 2.61
CA LEU A 36 -3.39 -0.88 1.67
C LEU A 36 -3.63 -0.11 0.38
N MET A 37 -3.00 -0.56 -0.71
CA MET A 37 -3.00 0.14 -1.99
C MET A 37 -3.66 -0.69 -3.08
N TYR A 38 -4.64 -0.10 -3.74
CA TYR A 38 -5.32 -0.69 -4.89
C TYR A 38 -5.02 0.15 -6.14
N ILE A 39 -4.50 -0.49 -7.18
CA ILE A 39 -4.15 0.18 -8.44
C ILE A 39 -5.39 0.24 -9.32
N THR A 40 -5.83 1.45 -9.66
CA THR A 40 -7.02 1.67 -10.49
C THR A 40 -6.70 1.83 -11.96
N SER A 41 -5.51 2.33 -12.30
CA SER A 41 -5.07 2.48 -13.70
C SER A 41 -3.57 2.44 -13.82
N GLY A 42 -3.08 2.15 -15.03
CA GLY A 42 -1.67 2.18 -15.37
C GLY A 42 -0.91 0.92 -14.98
N ARG A 43 0.37 0.95 -15.25
CA ARG A 43 1.33 -0.11 -14.95
C ARG A 43 2.72 0.46 -14.73
N GLY A 44 3.59 -0.32 -14.10
CA GLY A 44 4.96 0.09 -13.85
C GLY A 44 5.65 -0.86 -12.89
N LEU A 45 6.59 -0.32 -12.13
CA LEU A 45 7.33 -1.06 -11.12
C LEU A 45 7.01 -0.51 -9.73
N GLN A 46 6.73 -1.42 -8.82
CA GLN A 46 6.56 -1.12 -7.40
C GLN A 46 7.85 -1.49 -6.66
N PHE A 47 8.39 -0.52 -5.95
CA PHE A 47 9.54 -0.69 -5.07
C PHE A 47 9.05 -0.71 -3.64
N ALA A 48 9.33 -1.79 -2.93
CA ALA A 48 8.97 -1.94 -1.52
C ALA A 48 10.14 -2.60 -0.79
N GLY A 49 10.76 -1.87 0.13
CA GLY A 49 11.99 -2.32 0.77
C GLY A 49 13.09 -2.56 -0.25
N ASP A 50 13.63 -3.77 -0.27
CA ASP A 50 14.64 -4.21 -1.24
C ASP A 50 14.04 -4.97 -2.44
N GLY A 51 12.72 -5.08 -2.49
CA GLY A 51 12.02 -5.77 -3.57
C GLY A 51 11.55 -4.83 -4.67
N VAL A 52 11.53 -5.35 -5.89
CA VAL A 52 11.01 -4.66 -7.07
C VAL A 52 10.11 -5.63 -7.83
N GLU A 53 8.86 -5.23 -8.05
CA GLU A 53 7.90 -6.06 -8.78
C GLU A 53 7.07 -5.22 -9.74
N PRO A 54 6.67 -5.78 -10.90
CA PRO A 54 5.75 -5.09 -11.77
C PRO A 54 4.37 -4.98 -11.13
N TYR A 55 3.69 -3.87 -11.38
CA TYR A 55 2.29 -3.67 -10.99
C TYR A 55 1.44 -3.31 -12.20
N ARG A 56 0.14 -3.56 -12.08
CA ARG A 56 -0.87 -3.21 -13.08
C ARG A 56 -2.20 -2.86 -12.40
N ALA A 57 -3.10 -2.29 -13.16
CA ALA A 57 -4.47 -2.05 -12.69
C ALA A 57 -5.12 -3.34 -12.17
N GLY A 58 -5.80 -3.25 -11.05
CA GLY A 58 -6.40 -4.38 -10.35
C GLY A 58 -5.53 -4.99 -9.26
N ASP A 59 -4.26 -4.65 -9.19
CA ASP A 59 -3.38 -5.15 -8.12
C ASP A 59 -3.69 -4.52 -6.77
N LEU A 60 -3.57 -5.32 -5.73
CA LEU A 60 -3.73 -4.92 -4.34
C LEU A 60 -2.49 -5.32 -3.55
N ALA A 61 -1.96 -4.39 -2.78
CA ALA A 61 -0.79 -4.61 -1.94
C ALA A 61 -0.99 -4.05 -0.54
N LEU A 62 -0.38 -4.70 0.45
CA LEU A 62 -0.28 -4.19 1.81
C LEU A 62 1.17 -3.86 2.11
N LEU A 63 1.44 -2.60 2.39
CA LEU A 63 2.76 -2.07 2.72
C LEU A 63 2.84 -1.84 4.23
N GLY A 64 3.83 -2.44 4.87
CA GLY A 64 3.96 -2.41 6.32
C GLY A 64 4.41 -1.06 6.86
N SER A 65 4.23 -0.90 8.17
CA SER A 65 4.69 0.28 8.90
C SER A 65 6.20 0.48 8.72
N GLY A 66 6.58 1.68 8.31
CA GLY A 66 7.99 2.04 8.13
C GLY A 66 8.67 1.47 6.87
N LEU A 67 7.96 0.71 6.05
CA LEU A 67 8.52 0.14 4.83
C LEU A 67 8.74 1.22 3.77
N PRO A 68 9.98 1.46 3.32
CA PRO A 68 10.23 2.39 2.22
C PRO A 68 9.60 1.87 0.92
N HIS A 69 8.89 2.73 0.23
CA HIS A 69 8.21 2.34 -1.00
C HIS A 69 7.99 3.49 -1.96
N PHE A 70 7.86 3.17 -3.24
CA PHE A 70 7.40 4.07 -4.28
C PHE A 70 6.97 3.30 -5.52
N HIS A 71 6.27 4.00 -6.42
CA HIS A 71 5.83 3.47 -7.71
C HIS A 71 6.48 4.24 -8.84
N LEU A 72 7.03 3.50 -9.80
CA LEU A 72 7.59 4.08 -11.02
C LEU A 72 6.70 3.67 -12.20
N CYS A 73 5.87 4.60 -12.64
CA CYS A 73 4.95 4.38 -13.74
C CYS A 73 5.71 4.20 -15.06
N ASP A 74 5.25 3.26 -15.89
CA ASP A 74 5.85 3.03 -17.21
C ASP A 74 5.83 4.27 -18.11
N ARG A 75 4.80 5.09 -17.99
CA ARG A 75 4.73 6.37 -18.69
C ARG A 75 5.95 7.25 -18.40
N VAL A 76 6.38 7.29 -17.15
CA VAL A 76 7.55 8.05 -16.71
C VAL A 76 8.86 7.31 -17.06
N ARG A 77 8.88 6.01 -16.78
CA ARG A 77 10.07 5.18 -16.94
C ARG A 77 10.49 4.99 -18.40
N LEU A 78 9.52 4.76 -19.29
CA LEU A 78 9.76 4.48 -20.71
C LEU A 78 9.61 5.71 -21.61
N GLY A 79 9.00 6.77 -21.09
CA GLY A 79 8.60 7.93 -21.87
C GLY A 79 7.38 7.62 -22.76
N GLY A 80 6.66 8.66 -23.17
CA GLY A 80 5.55 8.52 -24.11
C GLY A 80 4.18 8.84 -23.52
N ASP A 81 3.13 8.46 -24.26
CA ASP A 81 1.74 8.82 -24.02
C ASP A 81 0.97 7.73 -23.26
N GLY A 82 1.66 6.83 -22.56
CA GLY A 82 1.04 5.76 -21.78
C GLY A 82 0.10 6.30 -20.71
N GLU A 83 -0.79 5.43 -20.24
CA GLU A 83 -1.74 5.76 -19.19
C GLU A 83 -1.02 6.11 -17.88
N ALA A 84 -1.46 7.18 -17.22
CA ALA A 84 -0.96 7.52 -15.89
C ALA A 84 -1.40 6.46 -14.88
N SER A 85 -0.53 6.14 -13.94
CA SER A 85 -0.88 5.26 -12.86
C SER A 85 -1.64 6.01 -11.77
N SER A 86 -2.75 5.44 -11.37
CA SER A 86 -3.59 5.96 -10.29
C SER A 86 -4.01 4.84 -9.36
N GLY A 87 -4.46 5.21 -8.18
CA GLY A 87 -4.89 4.22 -7.20
C GLY A 87 -5.66 4.79 -6.02
N GLU A 88 -6.19 3.90 -5.25
CA GLU A 88 -6.82 4.20 -3.97
C GLU A 88 -5.98 3.62 -2.84
N VAL A 89 -5.79 4.39 -1.80
CA VAL A 89 -4.95 4.04 -0.66
C VAL A 89 -5.74 4.19 0.61
N LEU A 90 -5.70 3.14 1.43
CA LEU A 90 -6.20 3.18 2.80
C LEU A 90 -5.01 3.13 3.74
N GLN A 91 -4.86 4.13 4.59
CA GLN A 91 -3.80 4.20 5.59
C GLN A 91 -4.39 4.09 6.99
N PHE A 92 -3.72 3.37 7.87
CA PHE A 92 -4.14 3.22 9.25
C PHE A 92 -2.94 3.10 10.20
N PRO A 93 -3.07 3.58 11.44
CA PRO A 93 -1.96 3.57 12.39
C PRO A 93 -1.65 2.16 12.90
N PRO A 94 -0.41 1.89 13.34
CA PRO A 94 -0.01 0.59 13.86
C PRO A 94 -0.79 0.14 15.10
N ASP A 95 -1.32 1.08 15.87
CA ASP A 95 -2.07 0.81 17.10
C ASP A 95 -3.58 0.72 16.88
N LEU A 96 -4.03 0.64 15.63
CA LEU A 96 -5.45 0.46 15.30
C LEU A 96 -6.04 -0.78 15.97
N PHE A 97 -5.25 -1.86 16.04
CA PHE A 97 -5.66 -3.11 16.66
C PHE A 97 -5.00 -3.24 18.03
N PRO A 98 -5.73 -3.03 19.14
CA PRO A 98 -5.17 -3.11 20.47
C PRO A 98 -4.71 -4.52 20.84
N GLN A 99 -3.66 -4.61 21.67
CA GLN A 99 -3.08 -5.90 22.07
C GLN A 99 -4.06 -6.84 22.79
N ASN A 100 -5.03 -6.29 23.50
CA ASN A 100 -6.03 -7.10 24.20
C ASN A 100 -7.00 -7.84 23.26
N MET A 101 -7.01 -7.55 21.99
CA MET A 101 -7.76 -8.30 20.97
C MET A 101 -7.09 -9.63 20.59
N GLU A 102 -5.90 -9.93 21.10
CA GLU A 102 -5.18 -11.18 20.81
C GLU A 102 -5.95 -12.45 21.21
N ARG A 103 -6.95 -12.32 22.06
CA ARG A 103 -7.82 -13.44 22.45
C ARG A 103 -8.81 -13.86 21.38
N LEU A 104 -9.00 -13.04 20.37
CA LEU A 104 -9.88 -13.35 19.24
C LEU A 104 -9.07 -14.04 18.15
N GLY A 105 -9.49 -15.22 17.71
CA GLY A 105 -8.77 -16.00 16.72
C GLY A 105 -8.54 -15.25 15.41
N ASP A 106 -9.52 -14.50 14.96
CA ASP A 106 -9.43 -13.68 13.74
C ASP A 106 -8.35 -12.60 13.85
N TYR A 107 -8.15 -12.08 15.04
CA TYR A 107 -7.11 -11.08 15.29
C TYR A 107 -5.70 -11.65 15.15
N ALA A 108 -5.48 -12.90 15.53
CA ALA A 108 -4.17 -13.56 15.36
C ALA A 108 -3.78 -13.64 13.87
N GLU A 109 -4.74 -13.89 13.00
CA GLU A 109 -4.52 -13.90 11.54
C GLU A 109 -4.20 -12.50 11.00
N ILE A 110 -4.94 -11.49 11.45
CA ILE A 110 -4.67 -10.08 11.09
C ILE A 110 -3.26 -9.69 11.55
N ARG A 111 -2.88 -10.02 12.77
CA ARG A 111 -1.55 -9.73 13.30
C ARG A 111 -0.46 -10.37 12.46
N ARG A 112 -0.62 -11.63 12.06
CA ARG A 112 0.32 -12.32 11.19
C ARG A 112 0.44 -11.64 9.84
N LEU A 113 -0.68 -11.23 9.27
CA LEU A 113 -0.72 -10.47 8.02
C LEU A 113 0.08 -9.16 8.13
N LEU A 114 -0.15 -8.40 9.21
CA LEU A 114 0.57 -7.16 9.45
C LEU A 114 2.08 -7.38 9.66
N GLU A 115 2.47 -8.44 10.33
CA GLU A 115 3.89 -8.80 10.49
C GLU A 115 4.53 -9.16 9.15
N CYS A 116 3.86 -9.93 8.31
CA CYS A 116 4.33 -10.28 6.97
C CYS A 116 4.45 -9.04 6.06
N SER A 117 3.64 -8.03 6.28
CA SER A 117 3.63 -6.81 5.48
C SER A 117 4.90 -5.97 5.62
N ARG A 118 5.78 -6.27 6.55
CA ARG A 118 7.08 -5.62 6.69
C ARG A 118 7.94 -5.67 5.43
N ARG A 119 7.70 -6.67 4.58
CA ARG A 119 8.37 -6.84 3.29
C ARG A 119 7.47 -6.43 2.11
N GLY A 120 6.26 -5.98 2.41
CA GLY A 120 5.22 -5.81 1.42
C GLY A 120 4.55 -7.14 1.08
N ILE A 121 3.23 -7.10 0.94
CA ILE A 121 2.43 -8.25 0.51
C ILE A 121 1.70 -7.86 -0.74
N ARG A 122 1.79 -8.68 -1.77
CA ARG A 122 0.96 -8.60 -2.95
C ARG A 122 -0.09 -9.70 -2.87
N PHE A 123 -1.35 -9.32 -2.99
CA PHE A 123 -2.45 -10.28 -2.95
C PHE A 123 -2.61 -10.99 -4.30
N GLY A 124 -2.79 -12.30 -4.24
CA GLY A 124 -2.99 -13.11 -5.43
C GLY A 124 -4.39 -13.01 -6.04
N ASP A 125 -4.57 -13.59 -7.21
CA ASP A 125 -5.79 -13.46 -8.02
C ASP A 125 -7.07 -13.94 -7.32
N ARG A 126 -6.98 -14.95 -6.45
CA ARG A 126 -8.14 -15.43 -5.68
C ARG A 126 -8.67 -14.38 -4.72
N VAL A 127 -7.76 -13.69 -4.03
CA VAL A 127 -8.13 -12.61 -3.09
C VAL A 127 -8.68 -11.42 -3.86
N LEU A 128 -8.05 -11.08 -4.98
CA LEU A 128 -8.48 -9.98 -5.84
C LEU A 128 -9.89 -10.21 -6.40
N ALA A 129 -10.20 -11.43 -6.81
CA ALA A 129 -11.52 -11.79 -7.29
C ALA A 129 -12.58 -11.64 -6.18
N ALA A 130 -12.28 -12.08 -4.96
CA ALA A 130 -13.17 -11.94 -3.81
C ALA A 130 -13.37 -10.46 -3.43
N ALA A 131 -12.31 -9.65 -3.43
CA ALA A 131 -12.38 -8.22 -3.12
C ALA A 131 -13.17 -7.44 -4.18
N GLY A 132 -13.01 -7.79 -5.44
CA GLY A 132 -13.74 -7.15 -6.55
C GLY A 132 -15.22 -7.46 -6.60
N SER A 133 -15.66 -8.54 -5.96
CA SER A 133 -17.08 -8.92 -5.88
C SER A 133 -17.79 -8.37 -4.64
N ALA A 134 -17.05 -7.75 -3.74
CA ALA A 134 -17.59 -7.21 -2.48
C ALA A 134 -18.32 -5.88 -2.65
#